data_72ae1041c2481f74dc54e21e104eac7e
#
_entry.id   72ae1041c2481f74dc54e21e104eac7e
#
_cell.length_a   1.000
_cell.length_b   1.000
_cell.length_c   1.000
_cell.angle_alpha   90.00
_cell.angle_beta   90.00
_cell.angle_gamma   90.00
#
_symmetry.space_group_name_H-M   'P 1'
#
loop_
_entity.id
_entity.type
_entity.pdbx_description
1 polymer ?
#
loop_
_entity_poly.entity_id
_entity_poly.type
_entity_poly.pdbx_seq_one_letter_code
_entity_poly.pdbx_strand_id
1 'polypeptide(L)'
;MQLVSYRRRQGADVGGGAAPRPGVVDGERIVDLVEAAGDNGDPAPDSMLALLRLGEEGLDLARACLDRSKRTGDFAVPASEVRLAAPLPRPNSMRDFMLVEEHVKNSFGTVPEQWYRLPIHWKGNPDTVIGPDDEAPWPHYTDKLDFELEVAAVLGKRAFQVTPEQALDCIVGYTIFNDWSARDIQFREMEVKLGPAFGKDFATTLGPTLTTADSIDISTARMSARVNGETWSEGNLGAMVFSFAEVISTLSVDQPLQPGDVFGGGTIGRGCGLEMDRWIAPGDVVELEVEGIGVLRNPVGQKRPTPGYGIDLIRTTD
;
A
#
# COMPACT_ATOMS: atom_id res chain seq x y z
N MET A 1 12.96 -11.14 -2.85
CA MET A 1 13.36 -10.67 -1.50
C MET A 1 12.22 -9.86 -0.90
N GLN A 2 12.00 -9.92 0.44
CA GLN A 2 10.96 -9.14 1.11
C GLN A 2 11.62 -8.05 1.98
N LEU A 3 11.37 -6.79 1.62
CA LEU A 3 11.84 -5.61 2.33
C LEU A 3 10.76 -5.13 3.30
N VAL A 4 11.16 -4.63 4.46
CA VAL A 4 10.26 -4.13 5.51
C VAL A 4 10.78 -2.82 6.11
N SER A 5 9.86 -2.00 6.57
CA SER A 5 10.16 -0.95 7.55
C SER A 5 9.64 -1.38 8.91
N TYR A 6 10.43 -1.24 9.96
CA TYR A 6 10.08 -1.76 11.27
C TYR A 6 10.63 -0.90 12.41
N ARG A 7 10.05 -1.08 13.60
CA ARG A 7 10.53 -0.55 14.87
C ARG A 7 10.78 -1.70 15.83
N ARG A 8 11.85 -1.64 16.64
CA ARG A 8 12.05 -2.60 17.75
C ARG A 8 11.03 -2.31 18.84
N ARG A 9 10.42 -3.35 19.41
CA ARG A 9 9.53 -3.22 20.57
C ARG A 9 10.39 -2.88 21.78
N GLN A 10 10.18 -1.72 22.37
CA GLN A 10 10.83 -1.30 23.62
C GLN A 10 9.78 -1.31 24.74
N GLY A 11 9.77 -2.36 25.57
CA GLY A 11 8.85 -2.46 26.73
C GLY A 11 7.37 -2.30 26.39
N ALA A 12 6.62 -1.65 27.27
CA ALA A 12 5.18 -1.37 27.09
C ALA A 12 4.89 -0.11 26.23
N ASP A 13 5.92 0.53 25.69
CA ASP A 13 5.76 1.81 24.98
C ASP A 13 5.49 1.61 23.51
N VAL A 14 4.24 1.84 23.12
CA VAL A 14 3.72 1.70 21.74
C VAL A 14 3.49 3.07 21.09
N GLY A 15 3.96 4.15 21.70
CA GLY A 15 3.68 5.51 21.24
C GLY A 15 4.93 6.35 21.02
N GLY A 16 5.14 6.84 19.78
CA GLY A 16 6.00 7.99 19.50
C GLY A 16 7.51 7.76 19.51
N GLY A 17 7.96 6.59 19.07
CA GLY A 17 9.37 6.22 19.01
C GLY A 17 10.11 6.68 17.76
N ALA A 18 11.36 6.21 17.62
CA ALA A 18 12.25 6.44 16.48
C ALA A 18 11.61 6.15 15.12
N ALA A 19 12.10 6.80 14.06
CA ALA A 19 11.69 6.53 12.69
C ALA A 19 11.83 5.03 12.36
N PRO A 20 10.94 4.44 11.53
CA PRO A 20 11.08 3.06 11.11
C PRO A 20 12.38 2.83 10.36
N ARG A 21 13.04 1.71 10.62
CA ARG A 21 14.31 1.30 10.01
C ARG A 21 14.05 0.35 8.86
N PRO A 22 14.83 0.39 7.77
CA PRO A 22 14.74 -0.58 6.69
C PRO A 22 15.36 -1.92 7.13
N GLY A 23 14.71 -3.01 6.72
CA GLY A 23 15.15 -4.36 6.98
C GLY A 23 14.80 -5.32 5.85
N VAL A 24 15.37 -6.52 5.91
CA VAL A 24 15.06 -7.64 5.01
C VAL A 24 14.56 -8.82 5.85
N VAL A 25 13.50 -9.48 5.38
CA VAL A 25 12.96 -10.68 6.03
C VAL A 25 13.87 -11.88 5.75
N ASP A 26 14.21 -12.61 6.82
CA ASP A 26 14.96 -13.88 6.81
C ASP A 26 14.22 -14.92 7.67
N GLY A 27 13.22 -15.57 7.10
CA GLY A 27 12.32 -16.46 7.83
C GLY A 27 11.58 -15.72 8.94
N GLU A 28 11.76 -16.14 10.17
CA GLU A 28 11.15 -15.52 11.38
C GLU A 28 12.01 -14.37 11.95
N ARG A 29 12.99 -13.88 11.21
CA ARG A 29 13.89 -12.81 11.61
C ARG A 29 13.86 -11.66 10.60
N ILE A 30 14.27 -10.48 11.07
CA ILE A 30 14.46 -9.29 10.23
C ILE A 30 15.92 -8.85 10.37
N VAL A 31 16.63 -8.82 9.25
CA VAL A 31 18.00 -8.29 9.16
C VAL A 31 17.92 -6.77 9.12
N ASP A 32 18.58 -6.11 10.07
CA ASP A 32 18.68 -4.64 10.14
C ASP A 32 19.68 -4.12 9.12
N LEU A 33 19.21 -3.44 8.10
CA LEU A 33 20.06 -2.93 7.03
C LEU A 33 20.97 -1.79 7.49
N VAL A 34 20.55 -1.01 8.49
CA VAL A 34 21.37 0.10 9.02
C VAL A 34 22.57 -0.44 9.79
N GLU A 35 22.35 -1.44 10.67
CA GLU A 35 23.43 -2.04 11.45
C GLU A 35 24.37 -2.87 10.56
N ALA A 36 23.80 -3.69 9.65
CA ALA A 36 24.60 -4.55 8.79
C ALA A 36 25.47 -3.76 7.80
N ALA A 37 24.95 -2.70 7.19
CA ALA A 37 25.73 -1.85 6.30
C ALA A 37 26.78 -1.04 7.07
N GLY A 38 26.38 -0.42 8.19
CA GLY A 38 27.28 0.41 8.99
C GLY A 38 28.49 -0.34 9.56
N ASP A 39 28.33 -1.62 9.94
CA ASP A 39 29.44 -2.46 10.39
C ASP A 39 30.45 -2.79 9.26
N ASN A 40 30.01 -2.78 8.01
CA ASN A 40 30.89 -2.94 6.85
C ASN A 40 31.53 -1.61 6.40
N GLY A 41 31.18 -0.48 7.00
CA GLY A 41 31.61 0.85 6.60
C GLY A 41 30.89 1.43 5.39
N ASP A 42 29.83 0.77 4.92
CA ASP A 42 29.00 1.26 3.84
C ASP A 42 28.04 2.38 4.33
N PRO A 43 27.66 3.33 3.47
CA PRO A 43 26.63 4.29 3.80
C PRO A 43 25.30 3.57 4.06
N ALA A 44 24.86 3.55 5.32
CA ALA A 44 23.62 2.89 5.71
C ALA A 44 22.42 3.77 5.35
N PRO A 45 21.44 3.26 4.56
CA PRO A 45 20.20 3.99 4.31
C PRO A 45 19.39 4.05 5.62
N ASP A 46 18.98 5.25 6.03
CA ASP A 46 18.22 5.48 7.26
C ASP A 46 16.73 5.16 7.14
N SER A 47 16.25 4.96 5.93
CA SER A 47 14.85 4.70 5.62
C SER A 47 14.71 3.84 4.34
N MET A 48 13.54 3.21 4.17
CA MET A 48 13.23 2.48 2.95
C MET A 48 13.30 3.39 1.71
N LEU A 49 12.80 4.61 1.80
CA LEU A 49 12.86 5.55 0.69
C LEU A 49 14.32 5.90 0.33
N ALA A 50 15.20 6.04 1.33
CA ALA A 50 16.63 6.25 1.08
C ALA A 50 17.26 5.03 0.39
N LEU A 51 16.90 3.81 0.82
CA LEU A 51 17.34 2.58 0.16
C LEU A 51 16.91 2.53 -1.31
N LEU A 52 15.63 2.81 -1.60
CA LEU A 52 15.10 2.78 -2.97
C LEU A 52 15.73 3.84 -3.87
N ARG A 53 16.10 4.99 -3.33
CA ARG A 53 16.79 6.07 -4.08
C ARG A 53 18.21 5.70 -4.54
N LEU A 54 18.81 4.68 -3.95
CA LEU A 54 20.07 4.09 -4.42
C LEU A 54 19.87 3.20 -5.66
N GLY A 55 18.62 2.89 -6.03
CA GLY A 55 18.32 2.03 -7.16
C GLY A 55 18.85 0.60 -6.98
N GLU A 56 19.54 0.08 -7.99
CA GLU A 56 20.11 -1.28 -7.94
C GLU A 56 21.17 -1.45 -6.84
N GLU A 57 21.99 -0.42 -6.61
CA GLU A 57 22.99 -0.43 -5.53
C GLU A 57 22.33 -0.65 -4.15
N GLY A 58 21.15 -0.08 -3.93
CA GLY A 58 20.38 -0.29 -2.69
C GLY A 58 19.86 -1.73 -2.55
N LEU A 59 19.43 -2.35 -3.63
CA LEU A 59 19.01 -3.76 -3.62
C LEU A 59 20.20 -4.70 -3.42
N ASP A 60 21.35 -4.41 -4.05
CA ASP A 60 22.58 -5.18 -3.88
C ASP A 60 23.09 -5.05 -2.44
N LEU A 61 23.04 -3.87 -1.85
CA LEU A 61 23.34 -3.67 -0.43
C LEU A 61 22.43 -4.54 0.45
N ALA A 62 21.14 -4.53 0.19
CA ALA A 62 20.18 -5.34 0.96
C ALA A 62 20.47 -6.85 0.83
N ARG A 63 20.78 -7.34 -0.38
CA ARG A 63 21.18 -8.73 -0.64
C ARG A 63 22.47 -9.08 0.12
N ALA A 64 23.49 -8.21 0.03
CA ALA A 64 24.78 -8.42 0.72
C ALA A 64 24.62 -8.47 2.25
N CYS A 65 23.79 -7.58 2.83
CA CYS A 65 23.47 -7.59 4.25
C CYS A 65 22.77 -8.89 4.67
N LEU A 66 21.79 -9.34 3.89
CA LEU A 66 21.07 -10.60 4.12
C LEU A 66 22.04 -11.81 4.08
N ASP A 67 22.87 -11.90 3.06
CA ASP A 67 23.83 -12.99 2.90
C ASP A 67 24.88 -12.98 4.02
N ARG A 68 25.30 -11.80 4.45
CA ARG A 68 26.20 -11.65 5.60
C ARG A 68 25.55 -12.15 6.89
N SER A 69 24.34 -11.68 7.18
CA SER A 69 23.60 -12.11 8.37
C SER A 69 23.38 -13.62 8.41
N LYS A 70 23.08 -14.25 7.27
CA LYS A 70 22.97 -15.71 7.16
C LYS A 70 24.26 -16.43 7.49
N ARG A 71 25.43 -15.87 7.15
CA ARG A 71 26.73 -16.48 7.44
C ARG A 71 27.18 -16.28 8.88
N THR A 72 26.96 -15.10 9.46
CA THR A 72 27.49 -14.75 10.78
C THR A 72 26.50 -14.99 11.91
N GLY A 73 25.19 -14.97 11.62
CA GLY A 73 24.12 -14.96 12.62
C GLY A 73 23.82 -13.57 13.22
N ASP A 74 24.59 -12.53 12.81
CA ASP A 74 24.50 -11.18 13.34
C ASP A 74 23.46 -10.32 12.61
N PHE A 75 23.16 -9.14 13.17
CA PHE A 75 22.30 -8.08 12.58
C PHE A 75 20.84 -8.47 12.37
N ALA A 76 20.38 -9.63 12.81
CA ALA A 76 19.01 -10.05 12.68
C ALA A 76 18.31 -10.12 14.05
N VAL A 77 17.11 -9.57 14.10
CA VAL A 77 16.22 -9.59 15.27
C VAL A 77 15.03 -10.51 15.01
N PRO A 78 14.49 -11.21 16.04
CA PRO A 78 13.28 -11.99 15.89
C PRO A 78 12.10 -11.11 15.42
N ALA A 79 11.28 -11.60 14.51
CA ALA A 79 10.09 -10.87 14.03
C ALA A 79 9.12 -10.57 15.19
N SER A 80 9.10 -11.41 16.24
CA SER A 80 8.29 -11.20 17.44
C SER A 80 8.73 -10.00 18.30
N GLU A 81 9.97 -9.54 18.14
CA GLU A 81 10.53 -8.39 18.86
C GLU A 81 10.40 -7.06 18.13
N VAL A 82 9.75 -7.07 16.96
CA VAL A 82 9.55 -5.88 16.17
C VAL A 82 8.06 -5.59 15.94
N ARG A 83 7.77 -4.35 15.59
CA ARG A 83 6.49 -3.93 14.99
C ARG A 83 6.79 -3.46 13.57
N LEU A 84 6.11 -4.05 12.60
CA LEU A 84 6.19 -3.58 11.22
C LEU A 84 5.51 -2.21 11.11
N ALA A 85 6.03 -1.38 10.25
CA ALA A 85 5.39 -0.17 9.73
C ALA A 85 5.05 -0.41 8.27
N ALA A 86 4.31 0.51 7.64
CA ALA A 86 4.20 0.50 6.20
C ALA A 86 5.60 0.41 5.57
N PRO A 87 5.83 -0.42 4.52
CA PRO A 87 7.14 -0.50 3.87
C PRO A 87 7.68 0.86 3.46
N LEU A 88 6.80 1.72 2.96
CA LEU A 88 7.04 3.15 2.75
C LEU A 88 6.09 3.94 3.68
N PRO A 89 6.53 4.33 4.88
CA PRO A 89 5.67 5.04 5.84
C PRO A 89 5.20 6.42 5.32
N ARG A 90 5.95 6.99 4.42
CA ARG A 90 5.60 8.18 3.65
C ARG A 90 6.14 8.03 2.24
N PRO A 91 5.35 7.51 1.28
CA PRO A 91 5.71 7.43 -0.13
C PRO A 91 6.07 8.81 -0.71
N ASN A 92 6.85 8.81 -1.79
CA ASN A 92 7.13 10.05 -2.49
C ASN A 92 5.86 10.65 -3.12
N SER A 93 5.04 9.81 -3.73
CA SER A 93 3.66 10.11 -4.15
C SER A 93 2.84 8.83 -4.20
N MET A 94 1.52 8.96 -4.18
CA MET A 94 0.59 7.84 -4.38
C MET A 94 -0.40 8.19 -5.49
N ARG A 95 -0.66 7.21 -6.33
CA ARG A 95 -1.73 7.23 -7.32
C ARG A 95 -2.44 5.90 -7.27
N ASP A 96 -3.74 5.94 -7.19
CA ASP A 96 -4.54 4.74 -7.22
C ASP A 96 -5.47 4.75 -8.42
N PHE A 97 -5.55 3.61 -9.09
CA PHE A 97 -6.23 3.38 -10.35
C PHE A 97 -7.43 2.46 -10.15
N MET A 98 -8.27 2.39 -11.13
CA MET A 98 -9.32 1.37 -11.25
C MET A 98 -9.03 0.54 -12.49
N LEU A 99 -8.10 -0.44 -12.42
CA LEU A 99 -7.66 -1.20 -13.59
C LEU A 99 -8.48 -2.47 -13.85
N VAL A 100 -9.37 -2.86 -12.93
CA VAL A 100 -10.18 -4.08 -13.03
C VAL A 100 -11.60 -3.75 -13.46
N GLU A 101 -11.99 -4.19 -14.66
CA GLU A 101 -13.30 -3.87 -15.27
C GLU A 101 -14.48 -4.36 -14.42
N GLU A 102 -14.36 -5.55 -13.81
CA GLU A 102 -15.40 -6.12 -12.97
C GLU A 102 -15.71 -5.21 -11.78
N HIS A 103 -14.68 -4.67 -11.13
CA HIS A 103 -14.86 -3.71 -10.04
C HIS A 103 -15.61 -2.45 -10.50
N VAL A 104 -15.24 -1.88 -11.64
CA VAL A 104 -15.93 -0.69 -12.20
C VAL A 104 -17.40 -0.99 -12.51
N LYS A 105 -17.68 -2.14 -13.12
CA LYS A 105 -19.07 -2.57 -13.40
C LYS A 105 -19.90 -2.76 -12.15
N ASN A 106 -19.34 -3.44 -11.16
CA ASN A 106 -20.04 -3.74 -9.91
C ASN A 106 -20.29 -2.47 -9.09
N SER A 107 -19.36 -1.51 -9.10
CA SER A 107 -19.44 -0.28 -8.31
C SER A 107 -20.30 0.81 -8.97
N PHE A 108 -20.29 0.93 -10.30
CA PHE A 108 -20.94 2.03 -11.02
C PHE A 108 -22.00 1.59 -12.03
N GLY A 109 -22.19 0.29 -12.23
CA GLY A 109 -23.19 -0.28 -13.16
C GLY A 109 -22.82 -0.18 -14.64
N THR A 110 -22.05 0.82 -15.05
CA THR A 110 -21.60 1.04 -16.44
C THR A 110 -20.14 1.44 -16.49
N VAL A 111 -19.42 1.01 -17.52
CA VAL A 111 -18.04 1.42 -17.76
C VAL A 111 -18.01 2.52 -18.81
N PRO A 112 -17.53 3.73 -18.50
CA PRO A 112 -17.38 4.80 -19.50
C PRO A 112 -16.37 4.42 -20.57
N GLU A 113 -16.62 4.80 -21.85
CA GLU A 113 -15.70 4.50 -22.96
C GLU A 113 -14.27 5.02 -22.72
N GLN A 114 -14.12 6.18 -22.09
CA GLN A 114 -12.82 6.77 -21.79
C GLN A 114 -11.99 5.96 -20.79
N TRP A 115 -12.64 5.14 -19.96
CA TRP A 115 -11.96 4.26 -19.03
C TRP A 115 -11.07 3.21 -19.74
N TYR A 116 -11.48 2.74 -20.94
CA TYR A 116 -10.66 1.82 -21.75
C TYR A 116 -9.52 2.51 -22.50
N ARG A 117 -9.44 3.84 -22.46
CA ARG A 117 -8.47 4.65 -23.21
C ARG A 117 -7.42 5.33 -22.34
N LEU A 118 -7.73 5.57 -21.08
CA LEU A 118 -6.88 6.31 -20.15
C LEU A 118 -6.84 5.60 -18.81
N PRO A 119 -5.65 5.33 -18.24
CA PRO A 119 -5.52 4.84 -16.88
C PRO A 119 -5.88 5.97 -15.91
N ILE A 120 -7.17 6.04 -15.56
CA ILE A 120 -7.71 7.06 -14.66
C ILE A 120 -7.28 6.74 -13.23
N HIS A 121 -6.87 7.75 -12.51
CA HIS A 121 -6.41 7.62 -11.13
C HIS A 121 -6.78 8.84 -10.29
N TRP A 122 -6.87 8.64 -8.99
CA TRP A 122 -6.85 9.71 -8.01
C TRP A 122 -5.48 9.77 -7.32
N LYS A 123 -5.17 10.90 -6.67
CA LYS A 123 -3.91 11.11 -5.95
C LYS A 123 -4.14 10.97 -4.46
N GLY A 124 -3.58 9.90 -3.89
CA GLY A 124 -3.65 9.64 -2.45
C GLY A 124 -2.79 10.60 -1.63
N ASN A 125 -3.16 10.75 -0.37
CA ASN A 125 -2.42 11.55 0.59
C ASN A 125 -1.29 10.71 1.24
N PRO A 126 -0.01 10.98 0.94
CA PRO A 126 1.10 10.21 1.50
C PRO A 126 1.29 10.42 3.02
N ASP A 127 0.68 11.43 3.61
CA ASP A 127 0.80 11.74 5.04
C ASP A 127 -0.20 10.95 5.92
N THR A 128 -1.15 10.22 5.31
CA THR A 128 -2.14 9.38 6.01
C THR A 128 -1.91 7.89 5.81
N VAL A 129 -0.71 7.50 5.39
CA VAL A 129 -0.32 6.10 5.27
C VAL A 129 -0.16 5.48 6.65
N ILE A 130 -0.81 4.33 6.85
CA ILE A 130 -0.68 3.49 8.03
C ILE A 130 -0.09 2.13 7.65
N GLY A 131 0.41 1.39 8.63
CA GLY A 131 1.07 0.10 8.46
C GLY A 131 0.27 -1.09 8.97
N PRO A 132 0.90 -2.29 8.93
CA PRO A 132 0.33 -3.48 9.54
C PRO A 132 0.02 -3.28 11.03
N ASP A 133 -1.13 -3.81 11.48
CA ASP A 133 -1.63 -3.72 12.85
C ASP A 133 -1.89 -2.29 13.38
N ASP A 134 -1.74 -1.26 12.55
CA ASP A 134 -2.24 0.07 12.89
C ASP A 134 -3.78 0.06 12.82
N GLU A 135 -4.41 0.81 13.73
CA GLU A 135 -5.86 0.96 13.73
C GLU A 135 -6.31 1.81 12.53
N ALA A 136 -7.18 1.26 11.68
CA ALA A 136 -7.82 2.00 10.61
C ALA A 136 -8.79 3.04 11.19
N PRO A 137 -8.58 4.34 10.92
CA PRO A 137 -9.42 5.37 11.51
C PRO A 137 -10.83 5.36 10.90
N TRP A 138 -11.86 5.48 11.74
CA TRP A 138 -13.22 5.71 11.27
C TRP A 138 -13.56 7.21 11.39
N PRO A 139 -13.59 7.96 10.28
CA PRO A 139 -13.89 9.38 10.30
C PRO A 139 -15.30 9.68 10.83
N HIS A 140 -15.46 10.81 11.53
CA HIS A 140 -16.73 11.22 12.11
C HIS A 140 -17.83 11.45 11.06
N TYR A 141 -17.45 11.77 9.84
CA TYR A 141 -18.34 12.20 8.76
C TYR A 141 -18.89 11.06 7.91
N THR A 142 -18.53 9.81 8.17
CA THR A 142 -19.01 8.65 7.39
C THR A 142 -19.70 7.62 8.26
N ASP A 143 -20.76 7.01 7.74
CA ASP A 143 -21.44 5.85 8.30
C ASP A 143 -21.18 4.57 7.47
N LYS A 144 -20.44 4.69 6.36
CA LYS A 144 -20.13 3.61 5.43
C LYS A 144 -18.63 3.51 5.17
N LEU A 145 -17.89 3.00 6.17
CA LEU A 145 -16.48 2.67 5.99
C LEU A 145 -16.35 1.33 5.27
N ASP A 146 -15.41 1.25 4.34
CA ASP A 146 -15.12 0.07 3.53
C ASP A 146 -13.62 -0.12 3.36
N PHE A 147 -13.20 -1.31 2.98
CA PHE A 147 -11.84 -1.66 2.59
C PHE A 147 -11.76 -1.98 1.10
N GLU A 148 -10.56 -1.96 0.53
CA GLU A 148 -10.30 -2.36 -0.85
C GLU A 148 -9.08 -3.28 -0.92
N LEU A 149 -9.28 -4.49 -1.48
CA LEU A 149 -8.22 -5.48 -1.66
C LEU A 149 -7.47 -5.19 -2.97
N GLU A 150 -6.28 -4.62 -2.82
CA GLU A 150 -5.45 -4.20 -3.94
C GLU A 150 -3.99 -4.58 -3.76
N VAL A 151 -3.26 -4.47 -4.87
CA VAL A 151 -1.79 -4.47 -4.89
C VAL A 151 -1.30 -3.17 -5.50
N ALA A 152 -0.23 -2.64 -4.94
CA ALA A 152 0.48 -1.51 -5.54
C ALA A 152 1.86 -1.91 -6.04
N ALA A 153 2.22 -1.38 -7.22
CA ALA A 153 3.60 -1.35 -7.71
C ALA A 153 4.35 -0.17 -7.11
N VAL A 154 5.61 -0.37 -6.75
CA VAL A 154 6.49 0.65 -6.20
C VAL A 154 7.66 0.88 -7.15
N LEU A 155 7.97 2.14 -7.46
CA LEU A 155 9.15 2.47 -8.26
C LEU A 155 10.43 2.45 -7.43
N GLY A 156 11.48 1.85 -7.99
CA GLY A 156 12.85 1.90 -7.49
C GLY A 156 13.79 2.71 -8.37
N LYS A 157 13.35 3.08 -9.58
CA LYS A 157 14.11 3.89 -10.53
C LYS A 157 13.26 5.03 -11.08
N ARG A 158 13.90 6.11 -11.49
CA ARG A 158 13.24 7.22 -12.16
C ARG A 158 12.71 6.77 -13.52
N ALA A 159 11.43 7.05 -13.82
CA ALA A 159 10.84 6.84 -15.14
C ALA A 159 10.48 8.21 -15.77
N PHE A 160 10.92 8.44 -17.00
CA PHE A 160 10.58 9.62 -17.81
C PHE A 160 10.61 9.25 -19.29
N GLN A 161 9.46 9.33 -19.94
CA GLN A 161 9.28 8.95 -21.35
C GLN A 161 9.78 7.52 -21.64
N VAL A 162 9.43 6.58 -20.76
CA VAL A 162 9.81 5.17 -20.89
C VAL A 162 8.77 4.38 -21.67
N THR A 163 9.21 3.36 -22.42
CA THR A 163 8.30 2.37 -23.01
C THR A 163 7.73 1.44 -21.93
N PRO A 164 6.64 0.66 -22.21
CA PRO A 164 6.14 -0.32 -21.25
C PRO A 164 7.21 -1.33 -20.81
N GLU A 165 8.07 -1.79 -21.71
CA GLU A 165 9.17 -2.71 -21.40
C GLU A 165 10.18 -2.07 -20.43
N GLN A 166 10.56 -0.82 -20.68
CA GLN A 166 11.46 -0.07 -19.80
C GLN A 166 10.79 0.26 -18.44
N ALA A 167 9.47 0.41 -18.42
CA ALA A 167 8.71 0.67 -17.20
C ALA A 167 8.77 -0.50 -16.21
N LEU A 168 8.84 -1.75 -16.70
CA LEU A 168 9.05 -2.94 -15.85
C LEU A 168 10.34 -2.84 -15.06
N ASP A 169 11.42 -2.36 -15.69
CA ASP A 169 12.73 -2.18 -15.03
C ASP A 169 12.73 -1.07 -13.97
N CYS A 170 11.69 -0.23 -13.96
CA CYS A 170 11.52 0.81 -12.96
C CYS A 170 10.79 0.32 -11.70
N ILE A 171 10.06 -0.80 -11.78
CA ILE A 171 9.33 -1.38 -10.65
C ILE A 171 10.30 -2.15 -9.77
N VAL A 172 10.47 -1.72 -8.52
CA VAL A 172 11.30 -2.45 -7.55
C VAL A 172 10.56 -3.63 -6.94
N GLY A 173 9.25 -3.55 -6.82
CA GLY A 173 8.43 -4.60 -6.21
C GLY A 173 7.00 -4.19 -5.97
N TYR A 174 6.30 -5.04 -5.22
CA TYR A 174 4.87 -4.93 -4.96
C TYR A 174 4.57 -5.03 -3.46
N THR A 175 3.51 -4.35 -3.04
CA THR A 175 2.99 -4.40 -1.66
C THR A 175 1.47 -4.45 -1.69
N ILE A 176 0.83 -4.97 -0.64
CA ILE A 176 -0.63 -4.85 -0.50
C ILE A 176 -0.97 -3.39 -0.24
N PHE A 177 -2.04 -2.95 -0.87
CA PHE A 177 -2.60 -1.62 -0.76
C PHE A 177 -4.06 -1.76 -0.32
N ASN A 178 -4.41 -1.20 0.83
CA ASN A 178 -5.79 -1.13 1.27
C ASN A 178 -6.25 0.32 1.19
N ASP A 179 -7.12 0.62 0.23
CA ASP A 179 -7.69 1.94 0.03
C ASP A 179 -8.97 2.11 0.85
N TRP A 180 -8.79 2.53 2.10
CA TRP A 180 -9.91 2.77 3.00
C TRP A 180 -10.86 3.82 2.44
N SER A 181 -12.15 3.47 2.38
CA SER A 181 -13.16 4.24 1.65
C SER A 181 -14.31 4.64 2.55
N ALA A 182 -14.58 5.94 2.66
CA ALA A 182 -15.80 6.50 3.22
C ALA A 182 -16.84 6.63 2.08
N ARG A 183 -17.58 5.56 1.79
CA ARG A 183 -18.36 5.43 0.55
C ARG A 183 -19.46 6.47 0.37
N ASP A 184 -20.19 6.80 1.43
CA ASP A 184 -21.24 7.82 1.41
C ASP A 184 -20.70 9.21 1.04
N ILE A 185 -19.49 9.53 1.44
CA ILE A 185 -18.81 10.79 1.11
C ILE A 185 -18.18 10.72 -0.28
N GLN A 186 -17.51 9.61 -0.61
CA GLN A 186 -16.89 9.40 -1.91
C GLN A 186 -17.89 9.61 -3.06
N PHE A 187 -19.09 9.04 -2.98
CA PHE A 187 -20.10 9.21 -4.03
C PHE A 187 -20.56 10.66 -4.16
N ARG A 188 -20.75 11.36 -3.04
CA ARG A 188 -21.13 12.78 -3.06
C ARG A 188 -20.07 13.68 -3.68
N GLU A 189 -18.78 13.45 -3.38
CA GLU A 189 -17.68 14.17 -3.99
C GLU A 189 -17.65 13.97 -5.52
N MET A 190 -17.83 12.72 -5.96
CA MET A 190 -17.76 12.38 -7.38
C MET A 190 -18.91 12.95 -8.20
N GLU A 191 -20.04 13.36 -7.60
CA GLU A 191 -21.14 14.06 -8.30
C GLU A 191 -20.68 15.38 -8.93
N VAL A 192 -19.70 16.07 -8.31
CA VAL A 192 -19.16 17.32 -8.85
C VAL A 192 -18.03 17.11 -9.87
N LYS A 193 -17.76 15.85 -10.28
CA LYS A 193 -16.75 15.47 -11.26
C LYS A 193 -15.30 15.79 -10.85
N LEU A 194 -15.05 15.88 -9.54
CA LEU A 194 -13.75 16.05 -8.93
C LEU A 194 -13.67 15.13 -7.70
N GLY A 195 -12.47 14.72 -7.32
CA GLY A 195 -12.25 13.78 -6.24
C GLY A 195 -12.00 12.35 -6.74
N PRO A 196 -12.00 11.32 -5.86
CA PRO A 196 -12.29 11.45 -4.43
C PRO A 196 -11.21 12.20 -3.64
N ALA A 197 -11.57 12.75 -2.48
CA ALA A 197 -10.67 13.39 -1.51
C ALA A 197 -11.06 12.99 -0.07
N PHE A 198 -12.06 13.63 0.56
CA PHE A 198 -12.52 13.25 1.92
C PHE A 198 -12.91 11.77 2.03
N GLY A 199 -13.40 11.18 0.94
CA GLY A 199 -13.78 9.78 0.87
C GLY A 199 -12.60 8.80 0.97
N LYS A 200 -11.36 9.27 0.76
CA LYS A 200 -10.15 8.43 0.64
C LYS A 200 -8.94 8.95 1.43
N ASP A 201 -8.71 10.26 1.49
CA ASP A 201 -7.50 10.89 2.02
C ASP A 201 -7.25 10.66 3.53
N PHE A 202 -8.19 10.04 4.25
CA PHE A 202 -8.09 9.85 5.69
C PHE A 202 -7.21 8.67 6.10
N ALA A 203 -7.03 7.66 5.24
CA ALA A 203 -6.11 6.54 5.47
C ALA A 203 -5.89 5.70 4.22
N THR A 204 -4.66 5.22 4.05
CA THR A 204 -4.29 4.13 3.15
C THR A 204 -3.36 3.19 3.91
N THR A 205 -3.59 1.87 3.88
CA THR A 205 -2.65 0.93 4.49
C THR A 205 -1.75 0.31 3.44
N LEU A 206 -0.44 0.30 3.72
CA LEU A 206 0.57 -0.40 2.91
C LEU A 206 1.25 -1.49 3.72
N GLY A 207 1.49 -2.66 3.12
CA GLY A 207 2.27 -3.72 3.76
C GLY A 207 1.85 -5.14 3.41
N PRO A 208 2.26 -6.14 4.19
CA PRO A 208 3.21 -6.06 5.30
C PRO A 208 4.66 -5.88 4.84
N THR A 209 4.96 -6.27 3.59
CA THR A 209 6.29 -6.20 2.98
C THR A 209 6.24 -5.50 1.62
N LEU A 210 7.39 -5.02 1.18
CA LEU A 210 7.67 -4.73 -0.22
C LEU A 210 8.42 -5.93 -0.80
N THR A 211 7.72 -6.77 -1.56
CA THR A 211 8.30 -7.94 -2.20
C THR A 211 8.90 -7.55 -3.55
N THR A 212 10.20 -7.80 -3.75
CA THR A 212 10.88 -7.42 -4.99
C THR A 212 10.28 -8.10 -6.22
N ALA A 213 10.25 -7.39 -7.35
CA ALA A 213 9.56 -7.81 -8.58
C ALA A 213 10.10 -9.15 -9.14
N ASP A 214 11.38 -9.45 -8.91
CA ASP A 214 12.03 -10.72 -9.28
C ASP A 214 11.55 -11.92 -8.45
N SER A 215 10.83 -11.69 -7.36
CA SER A 215 10.44 -12.73 -6.40
C SER A 215 8.96 -13.10 -6.47
N ILE A 216 8.18 -12.44 -7.32
CA ILE A 216 6.72 -12.66 -7.41
C ILE A 216 6.20 -12.39 -8.83
N ASP A 217 5.32 -13.26 -9.30
CA ASP A 217 4.44 -12.96 -10.45
C ASP A 217 3.10 -12.45 -9.93
N ILE A 218 2.95 -11.13 -9.90
CA ILE A 218 1.76 -10.50 -9.36
C ILE A 218 0.50 -10.74 -10.19
N SER A 219 0.63 -11.08 -11.47
CA SER A 219 -0.51 -11.33 -12.36
C SER A 219 -1.27 -12.62 -12.01
N THR A 220 -0.57 -13.57 -11.40
CA THR A 220 -1.11 -14.89 -11.03
C THR A 220 -1.27 -15.08 -9.53
N ALA A 221 -0.69 -14.18 -8.71
CA ALA A 221 -0.75 -14.26 -7.26
C ALA A 221 -2.21 -14.27 -6.76
N ARG A 222 -2.52 -15.23 -5.90
CA ARG A 222 -3.84 -15.31 -5.27
C ARG A 222 -4.00 -14.21 -4.24
N MET A 223 -5.18 -13.62 -4.23
CA MET A 223 -5.56 -12.55 -3.31
C MET A 223 -6.82 -12.95 -2.55
N SER A 224 -6.88 -12.65 -1.26
CA SER A 224 -8.09 -12.84 -0.46
C SER A 224 -8.28 -11.73 0.56
N ALA A 225 -9.55 -11.43 0.88
CA ALA A 225 -9.92 -10.57 1.99
C ALA A 225 -10.74 -11.34 3.02
N ARG A 226 -10.39 -11.17 4.29
CA ARG A 226 -11.15 -11.71 5.43
C ARG A 226 -11.56 -10.58 6.36
N VAL A 227 -12.77 -10.71 6.91
CA VAL A 227 -13.24 -9.85 8.00
C VAL A 227 -13.57 -10.75 9.19
N ASN A 228 -12.92 -10.51 10.33
CA ASN A 228 -13.02 -11.35 11.54
C ASN A 228 -12.76 -12.86 11.27
N GLY A 229 -11.84 -13.15 10.35
CA GLY A 229 -11.50 -14.50 9.94
C GLY A 229 -12.46 -15.15 8.92
N GLU A 230 -13.58 -14.51 8.60
CA GLU A 230 -14.50 -14.96 7.53
C GLU A 230 -14.00 -14.45 6.17
N THR A 231 -13.85 -15.33 5.20
CA THR A 231 -13.47 -14.94 3.83
C THR A 231 -14.64 -14.23 3.15
N TRP A 232 -14.38 -12.99 2.72
CA TRP A 232 -15.35 -12.17 1.98
C TRP A 232 -15.05 -12.18 0.47
N SER A 233 -13.77 -12.22 0.10
CA SER A 233 -13.34 -12.11 -1.30
C SER A 233 -12.14 -13.00 -1.59
N GLU A 234 -12.07 -13.50 -2.83
CA GLU A 234 -10.93 -14.21 -3.40
C GLU A 234 -10.78 -13.85 -4.89
N GLY A 235 -9.55 -13.72 -5.39
CA GLY A 235 -9.29 -13.42 -6.79
C GLY A 235 -7.81 -13.24 -7.11
N ASN A 236 -7.54 -12.49 -8.17
CA ASN A 236 -6.20 -12.10 -8.62
C ASN A 236 -6.27 -10.85 -9.51
N LEU A 237 -5.12 -10.29 -9.88
CA LEU A 237 -5.01 -9.11 -10.77
C LEU A 237 -4.99 -9.45 -12.27
N GLY A 238 -5.14 -10.71 -12.66
CA GLY A 238 -5.03 -11.13 -14.06
C GLY A 238 -6.03 -10.49 -15.04
N ALA A 239 -7.04 -9.78 -14.53
CA ALA A 239 -8.08 -9.09 -15.31
C ALA A 239 -7.86 -7.58 -15.46
N MET A 240 -6.68 -7.04 -15.12
CA MET A 240 -6.37 -5.62 -15.36
C MET A 240 -6.40 -5.29 -16.86
N VAL A 241 -7.07 -4.19 -17.22
CA VAL A 241 -7.14 -3.70 -18.61
C VAL A 241 -5.86 -2.99 -19.02
N PHE A 242 -5.20 -2.32 -18.09
CA PHE A 242 -3.85 -1.78 -18.25
C PHE A 242 -2.92 -2.45 -17.23
N SER A 243 -1.79 -2.95 -17.68
CA SER A 243 -0.72 -3.43 -16.80
C SER A 243 -0.04 -2.26 -16.07
N PHE A 244 0.64 -2.52 -14.97
CA PHE A 244 1.46 -1.50 -14.30
C PHE A 244 2.52 -0.90 -15.24
N ALA A 245 3.06 -1.70 -16.16
CA ALA A 245 4.01 -1.22 -17.16
C ALA A 245 3.40 -0.17 -18.09
N GLU A 246 2.19 -0.42 -18.60
CA GLU A 246 1.46 0.54 -19.46
C GLU A 246 1.05 1.79 -18.69
N VAL A 247 0.61 1.64 -17.44
CA VAL A 247 0.30 2.77 -16.54
C VAL A 247 1.52 3.65 -16.34
N ILE A 248 2.66 3.09 -15.95
CA ILE A 248 3.91 3.83 -15.68
C ILE A 248 4.42 4.47 -16.97
N SER A 249 4.42 3.74 -18.08
CA SER A 249 4.80 4.29 -19.40
C SER A 249 3.95 5.51 -19.73
N THR A 250 2.62 5.38 -19.67
CA THR A 250 1.68 6.47 -19.99
C THR A 250 1.89 7.69 -19.10
N LEU A 251 2.04 7.48 -17.79
CA LEU A 251 2.23 8.57 -16.82
C LEU A 251 3.60 9.23 -16.92
N SER A 252 4.61 8.52 -17.41
CA SER A 252 5.97 9.05 -17.56
C SER A 252 6.12 10.06 -18.71
N VAL A 253 5.08 10.18 -19.58
CA VAL A 253 5.08 11.16 -20.66
C VAL A 253 4.99 12.56 -20.09
N ASP A 254 6.01 13.38 -20.36
CA ASP A 254 6.15 14.78 -19.94
C ASP A 254 6.14 15.02 -18.42
N GLN A 255 6.09 13.97 -17.59
CA GLN A 255 6.23 14.08 -16.12
C GLN A 255 7.19 13.01 -15.57
N PRO A 256 8.20 13.41 -14.77
CA PRO A 256 9.12 12.45 -14.18
C PRO A 256 8.44 11.74 -13.00
N LEU A 257 8.49 10.40 -13.01
CA LEU A 257 8.17 9.56 -11.86
C LEU A 257 9.44 9.23 -11.10
N GLN A 258 9.35 9.06 -9.79
CA GLN A 258 10.53 8.97 -8.92
C GLN A 258 10.56 7.67 -8.12
N PRO A 259 11.74 7.20 -7.65
CA PRO A 259 11.82 6.13 -6.66
C PRO A 259 10.95 6.43 -5.44
N GLY A 260 10.17 5.44 -5.00
CA GLY A 260 9.22 5.59 -3.90
C GLY A 260 7.84 6.13 -4.31
N ASP A 261 7.57 6.35 -5.61
CA ASP A 261 6.21 6.53 -6.10
C ASP A 261 5.46 5.20 -6.03
N VAL A 262 4.20 5.23 -5.59
CA VAL A 262 3.33 4.06 -5.39
C VAL A 262 2.13 4.16 -6.31
N PHE A 263 1.82 3.04 -6.98
CA PHE A 263 0.75 2.91 -7.97
C PHE A 263 -0.18 1.77 -7.55
N GLY A 264 -1.33 2.07 -6.92
CA GLY A 264 -2.39 1.12 -6.62
C GLY A 264 -3.07 0.64 -7.91
N GLY A 265 -3.35 -0.65 -8.01
CA GLY A 265 -3.95 -1.24 -9.22
C GLY A 265 -5.47 -1.15 -9.28
N GLY A 266 -6.07 -0.69 -8.20
CA GLY A 266 -7.51 -0.79 -8.00
C GLY A 266 -7.93 -2.17 -7.48
N THR A 267 -9.10 -2.17 -6.86
CA THR A 267 -9.69 -3.35 -6.22
C THR A 267 -9.94 -4.46 -7.24
N ILE A 268 -9.64 -5.71 -6.87
CA ILE A 268 -10.09 -6.87 -7.66
C ILE A 268 -11.61 -6.94 -7.67
N GLY A 269 -12.19 -7.66 -8.65
CA GLY A 269 -13.64 -7.88 -8.70
C GLY A 269 -14.14 -8.49 -7.38
N ARG A 270 -15.16 -7.88 -6.78
CA ARG A 270 -15.69 -8.21 -5.44
C ARG A 270 -14.68 -8.08 -4.30
N GLY A 271 -13.63 -7.28 -4.48
CA GLY A 271 -12.57 -7.06 -3.50
C GLY A 271 -12.90 -6.06 -2.38
N CYS A 272 -14.11 -5.52 -2.34
CA CYS A 272 -14.57 -4.57 -1.33
C CYS A 272 -16.01 -4.83 -0.87
N GLY A 273 -16.38 -4.30 0.27
CA GLY A 273 -17.73 -4.46 0.84
C GLY A 273 -18.83 -3.85 -0.03
N LEU A 274 -18.55 -2.72 -0.68
CA LEU A 274 -19.48 -2.05 -1.60
C LEU A 274 -20.03 -2.99 -2.68
N GLU A 275 -19.18 -3.77 -3.33
CA GLU A 275 -19.58 -4.68 -4.40
C GLU A 275 -20.43 -5.86 -3.92
N MET A 276 -20.41 -6.15 -2.62
CA MET A 276 -21.10 -7.28 -2.00
C MET A 276 -22.30 -6.83 -1.13
N ASP A 277 -22.52 -5.52 -1.02
CA ASP A 277 -23.46 -4.91 -0.04
C ASP A 277 -23.22 -5.43 1.39
N ARG A 278 -21.93 -5.59 1.76
CA ARG A 278 -21.48 -6.00 3.08
C ARG A 278 -20.63 -4.90 3.70
N TRP A 279 -20.90 -4.55 4.94
CA TRP A 279 -20.27 -3.40 5.58
C TRP A 279 -19.51 -3.84 6.83
N ILE A 280 -18.29 -3.32 6.99
CA ILE A 280 -17.52 -3.49 8.21
C ILE A 280 -18.08 -2.62 9.33
N ALA A 281 -17.81 -3.00 10.56
CA ALA A 281 -18.24 -2.32 11.77
C ALA A 281 -17.01 -1.91 12.64
N PRO A 282 -17.16 -0.92 13.51
CA PRO A 282 -16.12 -0.58 14.49
C PRO A 282 -15.72 -1.80 15.33
N GLY A 283 -14.43 -2.07 15.42
CA GLY A 283 -13.88 -3.22 16.14
C GLY A 283 -13.67 -4.47 15.27
N ASP A 284 -14.13 -4.48 14.03
CA ASP A 284 -13.80 -5.54 13.09
C ASP A 284 -12.29 -5.59 12.80
N VAL A 285 -11.83 -6.73 12.32
CA VAL A 285 -10.46 -6.92 11.87
C VAL A 285 -10.49 -7.28 10.39
N VAL A 286 -9.90 -6.44 9.57
CA VAL A 286 -9.72 -6.68 8.13
C VAL A 286 -8.34 -7.28 7.89
N GLU A 287 -8.30 -8.38 7.14
CA GLU A 287 -7.06 -9.03 6.70
C GLU A 287 -7.09 -9.16 5.17
N LEU A 288 -6.10 -8.58 4.52
CA LEU A 288 -5.86 -8.70 3.09
C LEU A 288 -4.63 -9.55 2.88
N GLU A 289 -4.76 -10.62 2.10
CA GLU A 289 -3.67 -11.55 1.83
C GLU A 289 -3.36 -11.56 0.34
N VAL A 290 -2.08 -11.51 0.01
CA VAL A 290 -1.57 -11.69 -1.35
C VAL A 290 -0.43 -12.70 -1.31
N GLU A 291 -0.57 -13.76 -2.11
CA GLU A 291 0.44 -14.82 -2.23
C GLU A 291 1.79 -14.21 -2.61
N GLY A 292 2.84 -14.55 -1.86
CA GLY A 292 4.18 -14.01 -2.05
C GLY A 292 4.47 -12.65 -1.38
N ILE A 293 3.44 -11.91 -0.92
CA ILE A 293 3.62 -10.67 -0.16
C ILE A 293 3.35 -10.91 1.34
N GLY A 294 2.25 -11.59 1.67
CA GLY A 294 1.86 -11.91 3.04
C GLY A 294 0.46 -11.42 3.39
N VAL A 295 0.22 -11.20 4.68
CA VAL A 295 -1.07 -10.77 5.23
C VAL A 295 -0.94 -9.38 5.82
N LEU A 296 -1.72 -8.43 5.29
CA LEU A 296 -1.90 -7.09 5.83
C LEU A 296 -3.13 -7.07 6.71
N ARG A 297 -2.94 -6.86 8.02
CA ARG A 297 -3.99 -6.91 9.02
C ARG A 297 -4.18 -5.53 9.65
N ASN A 298 -5.44 -5.08 9.76
CA ASN A 298 -5.77 -3.84 10.46
C ASN A 298 -7.05 -4.01 11.31
N PRO A 299 -7.03 -3.67 12.59
CA PRO A 299 -8.24 -3.47 13.36
C PRO A 299 -8.94 -2.18 12.91
N VAL A 300 -10.26 -2.21 12.86
CA VAL A 300 -11.10 -1.04 12.51
C VAL A 300 -11.41 -0.25 13.79
N GLY A 301 -11.06 1.01 13.81
CA GLY A 301 -11.25 1.90 14.95
C GLY A 301 -12.70 2.27 15.21
N GLN A 302 -12.94 2.89 16.36
CA GLN A 302 -14.24 3.47 16.68
C GLN A 302 -14.49 4.73 15.85
N LYS A 303 -15.74 5.00 15.49
CA LYS A 303 -16.11 6.25 14.83
C LYS A 303 -15.68 7.44 15.69
N ARG A 304 -14.88 8.33 15.11
CA ARG A 304 -14.40 9.51 15.83
C ARG A 304 -15.56 10.44 16.20
N PRO A 305 -15.49 11.12 17.34
CA PRO A 305 -16.48 12.13 17.68
C PRO A 305 -16.41 13.33 16.75
N THR A 306 -17.54 13.97 16.50
CA THR A 306 -17.58 15.22 15.73
C THR A 306 -16.74 16.29 16.44
N PRO A 307 -15.79 16.96 15.73
CA PRO A 307 -15.02 18.03 16.33
C PRO A 307 -15.91 19.17 16.84
N GLY A 308 -15.61 19.69 18.03
CA GLY A 308 -16.39 20.74 18.69
C GLY A 308 -16.21 22.17 18.13
N TYR A 309 -15.47 22.34 17.05
CA TYR A 309 -15.34 23.63 16.34
C TYR A 309 -16.26 23.60 15.12
N GLY A 310 -17.33 24.34 15.20
CA GLY A 310 -18.48 24.56 14.34
C GLY A 310 -18.31 24.69 12.83
N ILE A 311 -17.51 23.88 12.17
CA ILE A 311 -17.59 23.75 10.73
C ILE A 311 -18.31 22.42 10.44
N ASP A 312 -19.59 22.51 10.10
CA ASP A 312 -20.28 21.45 9.37
C ASP A 312 -19.65 21.33 7.99
N LEU A 313 -18.53 20.59 7.91
CA LEU A 313 -17.79 20.38 6.67
C LEU A 313 -18.64 19.63 5.66
N ILE A 314 -19.61 18.85 6.13
CA ILE A 314 -20.53 18.09 5.29
C ILE A 314 -21.94 18.47 5.74
N ARG A 315 -22.47 19.51 5.11
CA ARG A 315 -23.87 19.87 5.32
C ARG A 315 -24.74 18.73 4.83
N THR A 316 -25.49 18.12 5.75
CA THR A 316 -26.63 17.29 5.36
C THR A 316 -27.65 18.21 4.70
N THR A 317 -27.99 17.92 3.46
CA THR A 317 -29.17 18.55 2.85
C THR A 317 -30.37 18.01 3.60
N ASP A 318 -31.03 18.85 4.38
CA ASP A 318 -32.39 18.61 4.83
C ASP A 318 -33.35 18.55 3.63
#